data_879f1b93d81a98e165efc24cbdeb9097
#
_entry.id   879f1b93d81a98e165efc24cbdeb9097
#
_cell.length_a   1.000
_cell.length_b   1.000
_cell.length_c   1.000
_cell.angle_alpha   90.00
_cell.angle_beta   90.00
_cell.angle_gamma   90.00
#
_symmetry.space_group_name_H-M   'P 1'
#
loop_
_entity.id
_entity.type
_entity.pdbx_description
1 polymer ?
#
loop_
_entity_poly.entity_id
_entity_poly.type
_entity_poly.pdbx_seq_one_letter_code
_entity_poly.pdbx_strand_id
1 'polypeptide(L)'
;SPRARSPGPRGFGLFEHPVLAAFYRRHGPAPFAPNPFPQRPPFRVLAESVVAQQLSTRAAARLAERLFRLVPPTPKAFLEAPLDLLRQAGLSRAKALALKDLAAKAEEGLLDGLDRLEDEAVVERLTRVRGVGLWTAEMFLMFGLGRPDVWPVRDLGLRRAAARLFGVAPEALPAFGEAFRPYRSHLAWYLWRSLSSP
;
A
#
# COMPACT_ATOMS: atom_id res chain seq x y z
N SER A 1 -4.14 29.89 -9.23
CA SER A 1 -3.06 30.76 -8.76
C SER A 1 -1.70 30.11 -9.01
N PRO A 2 -0.69 30.85 -9.47
CA PRO A 2 0.66 30.30 -9.68
C PRO A 2 1.23 29.69 -8.42
N ARG A 3 0.78 30.14 -7.27
CA ARG A 3 1.26 29.65 -5.97
C ARG A 3 0.80 28.23 -5.66
N ALA A 4 -0.35 27.81 -6.21
CA ALA A 4 -0.83 26.45 -6.00
C ALA A 4 0.03 25.41 -6.71
N ARG A 5 0.88 25.88 -7.64
CA ARG A 5 1.76 25.02 -8.42
C ARG A 5 3.19 24.96 -7.90
N SER A 6 3.51 25.73 -6.88
CA SER A 6 4.90 25.95 -6.50
C SER A 6 5.48 25.07 -5.39
N PRO A 7 4.80 24.13 -4.73
CA PRO A 7 5.49 23.31 -3.74
C PRO A 7 6.56 22.39 -4.31
N GLY A 8 6.91 22.58 -5.56
CA GLY A 8 7.96 21.83 -6.22
C GLY A 8 7.46 21.13 -7.46
N PRO A 9 8.36 20.50 -8.18
CA PRO A 9 7.97 19.80 -9.40
C PRO A 9 7.03 18.64 -9.15
N ARG A 10 6.92 18.19 -7.89
CA ARG A 10 6.11 17.05 -7.51
C ARG A 10 4.80 17.52 -6.90
N GLY A 11 3.71 17.02 -7.40
CA GLY A 11 2.39 17.23 -6.82
C GLY A 11 1.70 18.54 -7.17
N PHE A 12 2.39 19.51 -7.70
CA PHE A 12 1.74 20.79 -8.00
C PHE A 12 0.67 20.67 -9.10
N GLY A 13 0.84 19.79 -10.05
CA GLY A 13 -0.14 19.53 -11.10
C GLY A 13 -1.43 18.92 -10.58
N LEU A 14 -1.42 18.36 -9.39
CA LEU A 14 -2.59 17.82 -8.74
C LEU A 14 -3.69 18.88 -8.61
N PHE A 15 -3.33 20.11 -8.31
CA PHE A 15 -4.28 21.22 -8.15
C PHE A 15 -4.90 21.68 -9.46
N GLU A 16 -4.32 21.31 -10.59
CA GLU A 16 -4.87 21.61 -11.91
C GLU A 16 -6.00 20.65 -12.27
N HIS A 17 -6.09 19.49 -11.57
CA HIS A 17 -7.14 18.52 -11.79
C HIS A 17 -8.32 18.83 -10.86
N PRO A 18 -9.51 19.19 -11.40
CA PRO A 18 -10.63 19.65 -10.55
C PRO A 18 -11.05 18.64 -9.48
N VAL A 19 -11.10 17.36 -9.82
CA VAL A 19 -11.52 16.30 -8.90
C VAL A 19 -10.51 16.16 -7.75
N LEU A 20 -9.22 16.12 -8.08
CA LEU A 20 -8.17 15.99 -7.07
C LEU A 20 -8.07 17.23 -6.19
N ALA A 21 -8.25 18.41 -6.78
CA ALA A 21 -8.27 19.66 -6.02
C ALA A 21 -9.44 19.70 -5.02
N ALA A 22 -10.61 19.22 -5.42
CA ALA A 22 -11.78 19.13 -4.54
C ALA A 22 -11.54 18.16 -3.38
N PHE A 23 -10.98 16.99 -3.68
CA PHE A 23 -10.63 16.02 -2.64
C PHE A 23 -9.57 16.58 -1.67
N TYR A 24 -8.57 17.26 -2.19
CA TYR A 24 -7.54 17.88 -1.37
C TYR A 24 -8.15 18.88 -0.39
N ARG A 25 -9.06 19.75 -0.86
CA ARG A 25 -9.72 20.73 0.00
C ARG A 25 -10.54 20.06 1.10
N ARG A 26 -11.16 18.91 0.81
CA ARG A 26 -11.99 18.22 1.78
C ARG A 26 -11.20 17.38 2.79
N HIS A 27 -10.17 16.70 2.33
CA HIS A 27 -9.46 15.68 3.11
C HIS A 27 -8.01 16.04 3.45
N GLY A 28 -7.47 17.11 2.89
CA GLY A 28 -6.07 17.46 3.05
C GLY A 28 -5.16 16.64 2.14
N PRO A 29 -3.83 16.75 2.33
CA PRO A 29 -2.87 16.08 1.47
C PRO A 29 -2.88 14.56 1.67
N ALA A 30 -2.80 13.84 0.56
CA ALA A 30 -2.53 12.39 0.62
C ALA A 30 -1.06 12.15 0.95
N PRO A 31 -0.72 10.98 1.54
CA PRO A 31 0.62 10.73 2.08
C PRO A 31 1.64 10.26 1.03
N PHE A 32 1.54 10.76 -0.19
CA PHE A 32 2.46 10.42 -1.28
C PHE A 32 3.35 11.60 -1.60
N ALA A 33 4.26 11.45 -2.58
CA ALA A 33 5.10 12.58 -2.97
C ALA A 33 4.26 13.84 -3.22
N PRO A 34 4.70 15.04 -2.83
CA PRO A 34 6.01 15.37 -2.24
C PRO A 34 6.15 15.12 -0.74
N ASN A 35 5.11 14.70 -0.06
CA ASN A 35 5.11 14.48 1.38
C ASN A 35 4.85 13.00 1.71
N PRO A 36 5.82 12.11 1.41
CA PRO A 36 5.63 10.70 1.69
C PRO A 36 5.54 10.45 3.19
N PHE A 37 4.96 9.30 3.55
CA PHE A 37 5.03 8.82 4.92
C PHE A 37 6.49 8.73 5.39
N PRO A 38 6.75 8.87 6.69
CA PRO A 38 8.05 8.56 7.22
C PRO A 38 8.48 7.15 6.78
N GLN A 39 9.71 7.05 6.31
CA GLN A 39 10.20 5.76 5.85
C GLN A 39 10.22 4.77 7.00
N ARG A 40 9.62 3.61 6.76
CA ARG A 40 9.65 2.48 7.67
C ARG A 40 10.39 1.33 7.00
N PRO A 41 11.00 0.43 7.79
CA PRO A 41 11.71 -0.70 7.20
C PRO A 41 10.83 -1.49 6.24
N PRO A 42 11.30 -1.81 5.03
CA PRO A 42 10.49 -2.51 4.03
C PRO A 42 9.90 -3.83 4.53
N PHE A 43 10.67 -4.59 5.30
CA PHE A 43 10.18 -5.85 5.86
C PHE A 43 8.94 -5.63 6.71
N ARG A 44 8.96 -4.62 7.59
CA ARG A 44 7.83 -4.33 8.47
C ARG A 44 6.58 -3.96 7.68
N VAL A 45 6.71 -3.09 6.69
CA VAL A 45 5.59 -2.65 5.86
C VAL A 45 4.98 -3.85 5.13
N LEU A 46 5.82 -4.71 4.55
CA LEU A 46 5.35 -5.91 3.85
C LEU A 46 4.72 -6.92 4.80
N ALA A 47 5.31 -7.11 5.97
CA ALA A 47 4.74 -8.00 6.98
C ALA A 47 3.35 -7.53 7.41
N GLU A 48 3.18 -6.22 7.65
CA GLU A 48 1.88 -5.63 7.97
C GLU A 48 0.87 -5.88 6.83
N SER A 49 1.30 -5.75 5.58
CA SER A 49 0.44 -5.97 4.41
C SER A 49 0.00 -7.43 4.29
N VAL A 50 0.89 -8.37 4.56
CA VAL A 50 0.55 -9.80 4.57
C VAL A 50 -0.47 -10.09 5.68
N VAL A 51 -0.25 -9.55 6.87
CA VAL A 51 -1.19 -9.69 7.99
C VAL A 51 -2.56 -9.15 7.61
N ALA A 52 -2.60 -8.02 6.92
CA ALA A 52 -3.84 -7.32 6.57
C ALA A 52 -4.69 -8.03 5.51
N GLN A 53 -4.13 -8.97 4.75
CA GLN A 53 -4.87 -9.66 3.70
C GLN A 53 -6.18 -10.25 4.24
N GLN A 54 -7.29 -9.94 3.58
CA GLN A 54 -8.64 -10.44 3.91
C GLN A 54 -9.15 -10.04 5.30
N LEU A 55 -8.56 -9.01 5.90
CA LEU A 55 -9.01 -8.48 7.19
C LEU A 55 -9.43 -7.03 7.06
N SER A 56 -10.32 -6.59 7.95
CA SER A 56 -10.60 -5.16 8.11
C SER A 56 -9.35 -4.45 8.63
N THR A 57 -9.27 -3.15 8.39
CA THR A 57 -8.16 -2.33 8.88
C THR A 57 -7.96 -2.48 10.38
N ARG A 58 -9.07 -2.50 11.14
CA ARG A 58 -9.04 -2.61 12.60
C ARG A 58 -8.54 -3.97 13.05
N ALA A 59 -9.05 -5.04 12.45
CA ALA A 59 -8.62 -6.40 12.77
C ALA A 59 -7.14 -6.61 12.44
N ALA A 60 -6.70 -6.10 11.29
CA ALA A 60 -5.30 -6.18 10.86
C ALA A 60 -4.38 -5.46 11.84
N ALA A 61 -4.75 -4.27 12.30
CA ALA A 61 -3.95 -3.50 13.25
C ALA A 61 -3.80 -4.24 14.58
N ARG A 62 -4.87 -4.83 15.09
CA ARG A 62 -4.84 -5.60 16.34
C ARG A 62 -3.97 -6.85 16.22
N LEU A 63 -4.09 -7.55 15.11
CA LEU A 63 -3.31 -8.76 14.88
C LEU A 63 -1.83 -8.43 14.74
N ALA A 64 -1.49 -7.39 13.98
CA ALA A 64 -0.10 -6.95 13.82
C ALA A 64 0.51 -6.53 15.17
N GLU A 65 -0.22 -5.77 15.97
CA GLU A 65 0.24 -5.36 17.30
C GLU A 65 0.57 -6.55 18.19
N ARG A 66 -0.32 -7.54 18.23
CA ARG A 66 -0.11 -8.76 19.02
C ARG A 66 1.07 -9.56 18.51
N LEU A 67 1.16 -9.71 17.17
CA LEU A 67 2.23 -10.45 16.53
C LEU A 67 3.60 -9.84 16.83
N PHE A 68 3.72 -8.52 16.68
CA PHE A 68 5.01 -7.85 16.85
C PHE A 68 5.44 -7.70 18.30
N ARG A 69 4.53 -7.92 19.26
CA ARG A 69 4.92 -8.10 20.66
C ARG A 69 5.57 -9.43 20.91
N LEU A 70 5.10 -10.48 20.22
CA LEU A 70 5.67 -11.82 20.35
C LEU A 70 6.94 -11.98 19.53
N VAL A 71 6.97 -11.42 18.33
CA VAL A 71 8.10 -11.54 17.40
C VAL A 71 8.40 -10.15 16.84
N PRO A 72 9.54 -9.55 17.16
CA PRO A 72 9.90 -8.24 16.62
C PRO A 72 9.83 -8.24 15.07
N PRO A 73 9.42 -7.11 14.45
CA PRO A 73 9.23 -7.06 12.99
C PRO A 73 10.56 -6.92 12.23
N THR A 74 11.41 -7.91 12.37
CA THR A 74 12.69 -8.01 11.67
C THR A 74 12.80 -9.35 10.96
N PRO A 75 13.52 -9.41 9.83
CA PRO A 75 13.71 -10.69 9.12
C PRO A 75 14.30 -11.77 10.01
N LYS A 76 15.33 -11.45 10.76
CA LYS A 76 15.98 -12.43 11.63
C LYS A 76 15.02 -13.03 12.66
N ALA A 77 14.24 -12.19 13.34
CA ALA A 77 13.30 -12.65 14.37
C ALA A 77 12.24 -13.58 13.77
N PHE A 78 11.73 -13.26 12.59
CA PHE A 78 10.74 -14.11 11.93
C PHE A 78 11.31 -15.39 11.37
N LEU A 79 12.58 -15.41 10.96
CA LEU A 79 13.24 -16.66 10.57
C LEU A 79 13.42 -17.59 11.74
N GLU A 80 13.82 -17.06 12.88
CA GLU A 80 14.09 -17.85 14.09
C GLU A 80 12.81 -18.29 14.81
N ALA A 81 11.69 -17.56 14.62
CA ALA A 81 10.43 -17.87 15.31
C ALA A 81 9.87 -19.19 14.82
N PRO A 82 9.48 -20.11 15.75
CA PRO A 82 8.76 -21.31 15.36
C PRO A 82 7.42 -20.97 14.69
N LEU A 83 7.03 -21.77 13.72
CA LEU A 83 5.76 -21.58 13.02
C LEU A 83 4.58 -21.53 14.01
N ASP A 84 4.60 -22.37 15.02
CA ASP A 84 3.56 -22.42 16.04
C ASP A 84 3.41 -21.09 16.79
N LEU A 85 4.51 -20.39 17.04
CA LEU A 85 4.47 -19.10 17.72
C LEU A 85 3.73 -18.07 16.87
N LEU A 86 4.00 -18.04 15.58
CA LEU A 86 3.30 -17.14 14.65
C LEU A 86 1.80 -17.47 14.61
N ARG A 87 1.45 -18.73 14.63
CA ARG A 87 0.05 -19.15 14.63
C ARG A 87 -0.65 -18.85 15.95
N GLN A 88 0.05 -18.94 17.07
CA GLN A 88 -0.49 -18.53 18.38
C GLN A 88 -0.87 -17.05 18.41
N ALA A 89 -0.16 -16.22 17.65
CA ALA A 89 -0.48 -14.80 17.53
C ALA A 89 -1.81 -14.57 16.80
N GLY A 90 -2.34 -15.58 16.10
CA GLY A 90 -3.60 -15.52 15.38
C GLY A 90 -3.47 -15.60 13.86
N LEU A 91 -2.27 -15.86 13.35
CA LEU A 91 -2.05 -15.98 11.90
C LEU A 91 -2.55 -17.32 11.38
N SER A 92 -3.15 -17.29 10.18
CA SER A 92 -3.39 -18.52 9.43
C SER A 92 -2.05 -19.18 9.08
N ARG A 93 -2.07 -20.48 8.82
CA ARG A 93 -0.86 -21.19 8.37
C ARG A 93 -0.28 -20.54 7.12
N ALA A 94 -1.13 -20.18 6.16
CA ALA A 94 -0.70 -19.55 4.92
C ALA A 94 0.04 -18.22 5.16
N LYS A 95 -0.50 -17.36 6.03
CA LYS A 95 0.15 -16.09 6.36
C LYS A 95 1.45 -16.30 7.14
N ALA A 96 1.47 -17.23 8.06
CA ALA A 96 2.68 -17.57 8.81
C ALA A 96 3.80 -18.03 7.87
N LEU A 97 3.48 -18.92 6.93
CA LEU A 97 4.45 -19.38 5.93
C LEU A 97 4.91 -18.25 5.00
N ALA A 98 3.99 -17.37 4.62
CA ALA A 98 4.33 -16.20 3.80
C ALA A 98 5.32 -15.29 4.52
N LEU A 99 5.10 -15.03 5.81
CA LEU A 99 6.01 -14.18 6.60
C LEU A 99 7.37 -14.83 6.78
N LYS A 100 7.45 -16.14 6.95
CA LYS A 100 8.73 -16.82 7.02
C LYS A 100 9.47 -16.78 5.69
N ASP A 101 8.77 -16.93 4.57
CA ASP A 101 9.37 -16.81 3.24
C ASP A 101 9.85 -15.38 2.97
N LEU A 102 9.05 -14.39 3.35
CA LEU A 102 9.44 -12.99 3.27
C LEU A 102 10.73 -12.73 4.06
N ALA A 103 10.80 -13.26 5.28
CA ALA A 103 11.98 -13.09 6.13
C ALA A 103 13.22 -13.74 5.51
N ALA A 104 13.08 -14.96 4.98
CA ALA A 104 14.20 -15.66 4.34
C ALA A 104 14.72 -14.87 3.13
N LYS A 105 13.83 -14.39 2.28
CA LYS A 105 14.20 -13.64 1.10
C LYS A 105 14.75 -12.24 1.43
N ALA A 106 14.25 -11.62 2.49
CA ALA A 106 14.81 -10.36 2.98
C ALA A 106 16.26 -10.54 3.44
N GLU A 107 16.56 -11.62 4.15
CA GLU A 107 17.94 -11.92 4.55
C GLU A 107 18.85 -12.18 3.34
N GLU A 108 18.30 -12.67 2.25
CA GLU A 108 19.03 -12.86 0.99
C GLU A 108 19.20 -11.58 0.18
N GLY A 109 18.63 -10.45 0.64
CA GLY A 109 18.76 -9.17 -0.03
C GLY A 109 17.62 -8.81 -0.99
N LEU A 110 16.51 -9.55 -0.99
CA LEU A 110 15.40 -9.29 -1.92
C LEU A 110 14.85 -7.87 -1.79
N LEU A 111 14.84 -7.32 -0.59
CA LEU A 111 14.26 -5.99 -0.33
C LEU A 111 15.27 -4.85 -0.50
N ASP A 112 16.50 -5.14 -0.83
CA ASP A 112 17.54 -4.12 -0.94
C ASP A 112 17.35 -3.32 -2.23
N GLY A 113 17.46 -1.99 -2.12
CA GLY A 113 17.42 -1.10 -3.27
C GLY A 113 16.07 -0.98 -3.99
N LEU A 114 14.99 -1.39 -3.36
CA LEU A 114 13.64 -1.31 -3.97
C LEU A 114 13.26 0.11 -4.35
N ASP A 115 13.68 1.10 -3.58
CA ASP A 115 13.40 2.50 -3.82
C ASP A 115 13.98 3.04 -5.12
N ARG A 116 14.99 2.35 -5.68
CA ARG A 116 15.64 2.73 -6.94
C ARG A 116 15.04 2.08 -8.17
N LEU A 117 14.10 1.14 -7.97
CA LEU A 117 13.50 0.39 -9.07
C LEU A 117 12.22 1.05 -9.55
N GLU A 118 11.89 0.82 -10.82
CA GLU A 118 10.59 1.18 -11.38
C GLU A 118 9.49 0.32 -10.74
N ASP A 119 8.24 0.79 -10.80
CA ASP A 119 7.11 0.10 -10.16
C ASP A 119 7.00 -1.37 -10.59
N GLU A 120 7.11 -1.64 -11.90
CA GLU A 120 6.98 -3.00 -12.43
C GLU A 120 8.09 -3.92 -11.91
N ALA A 121 9.28 -3.42 -11.75
CA ALA A 121 10.40 -4.18 -11.21
C ALA A 121 10.21 -4.48 -9.72
N VAL A 122 9.67 -3.54 -8.97
CA VAL A 122 9.33 -3.75 -7.55
C VAL A 122 8.29 -4.85 -7.44
N VAL A 123 7.22 -4.77 -8.24
CA VAL A 123 6.15 -5.78 -8.24
C VAL A 123 6.71 -7.16 -8.59
N GLU A 124 7.54 -7.26 -9.62
CA GLU A 124 8.15 -8.53 -10.04
C GLU A 124 8.96 -9.13 -8.90
N ARG A 125 9.77 -8.31 -8.23
CA ARG A 125 10.62 -8.78 -7.13
C ARG A 125 9.78 -9.23 -5.92
N LEU A 126 8.80 -8.44 -5.52
CA LEU A 126 7.99 -8.74 -4.33
C LEU A 126 7.08 -9.95 -4.55
N THR A 127 6.58 -10.16 -5.75
CA THR A 127 5.71 -11.30 -6.03
C THR A 127 6.45 -12.64 -6.08
N ARG A 128 7.78 -12.64 -5.95
CA ARG A 128 8.55 -13.86 -5.71
C ARG A 128 8.30 -14.42 -4.31
N VAL A 129 7.82 -13.61 -3.39
CA VAL A 129 7.54 -14.03 -2.02
C VAL A 129 6.22 -14.79 -1.98
N ARG A 130 6.23 -15.94 -1.31
CA ARG A 130 5.04 -16.76 -1.12
C ARG A 130 3.92 -15.94 -0.48
N GLY A 131 2.74 -15.97 -1.07
CA GLY A 131 1.57 -15.25 -0.56
C GLY A 131 1.57 -13.76 -0.84
N VAL A 132 2.55 -13.22 -1.55
CA VAL A 132 2.59 -11.83 -1.97
C VAL A 132 2.21 -11.74 -3.44
N GLY A 133 1.01 -11.24 -3.70
CA GLY A 133 0.52 -11.01 -5.05
C GLY A 133 0.59 -9.54 -5.44
N LEU A 134 -0.05 -9.22 -6.56
CA LEU A 134 -0.05 -7.86 -7.11
C LEU A 134 -0.61 -6.84 -6.12
N TRP A 135 -1.73 -7.13 -5.46
CA TRP A 135 -2.34 -6.17 -4.52
C TRP A 135 -1.38 -5.80 -3.38
N THR A 136 -0.74 -6.80 -2.77
CA THR A 136 0.21 -6.56 -1.68
C THR A 136 1.41 -5.74 -2.17
N ALA A 137 1.91 -6.05 -3.36
CA ALA A 137 3.00 -5.29 -3.97
C ALA A 137 2.58 -3.84 -4.25
N GLU A 138 1.36 -3.62 -4.74
CA GLU A 138 0.82 -2.27 -4.96
C GLU A 138 0.69 -1.49 -3.66
N MET A 139 0.23 -2.14 -2.58
CA MET A 139 0.16 -1.49 -1.26
C MET A 139 1.55 -1.08 -0.77
N PHE A 140 2.56 -1.91 -1.02
CA PHE A 140 3.93 -1.55 -0.68
C PHE A 140 4.44 -0.38 -1.52
N LEU A 141 4.16 -0.36 -2.81
CA LEU A 141 4.52 0.80 -3.66
C LEU A 141 3.95 2.09 -3.10
N MET A 142 2.67 2.07 -2.70
CA MET A 142 1.99 3.26 -2.20
C MET A 142 2.46 3.64 -0.80
N PHE A 143 2.40 2.71 0.14
CA PHE A 143 2.59 3.01 1.56
C PHE A 143 3.99 2.73 2.09
N GLY A 144 4.75 1.93 1.38
CA GLY A 144 6.15 1.67 1.71
C GLY A 144 7.12 2.60 0.99
N LEU A 145 6.88 2.86 -0.30
CA LEU A 145 7.75 3.71 -1.12
C LEU A 145 7.17 5.09 -1.43
N GLY A 146 5.90 5.33 -1.12
CA GLY A 146 5.26 6.63 -1.39
C GLY A 146 5.06 6.93 -2.86
N ARG A 147 4.96 5.89 -3.70
CA ARG A 147 4.82 6.09 -5.16
C ARG A 147 3.49 6.76 -5.48
N PRO A 148 3.50 7.87 -6.23
CA PRO A 148 2.32 8.73 -6.40
C PRO A 148 1.35 8.27 -7.49
N ASP A 149 1.73 7.32 -8.32
CA ASP A 149 0.94 6.95 -9.50
C ASP A 149 0.65 5.46 -9.60
N VAL A 150 0.24 4.87 -8.49
CA VAL A 150 -0.20 3.47 -8.43
C VAL A 150 -1.72 3.43 -8.49
N TRP A 151 -2.26 2.54 -9.33
CA TRP A 151 -3.71 2.42 -9.52
C TRP A 151 -4.15 0.97 -9.30
N PRO A 152 -4.54 0.61 -8.04
CA PRO A 152 -4.81 -0.78 -7.68
C PRO A 152 -6.23 -1.21 -8.06
N VAL A 153 -6.46 -1.45 -9.35
CA VAL A 153 -7.80 -1.70 -9.92
C VAL A 153 -8.51 -2.93 -9.34
N ARG A 154 -7.79 -3.84 -8.71
CA ARG A 154 -8.38 -5.04 -8.11
C ARG A 154 -8.82 -4.84 -6.68
N ASP A 155 -8.48 -3.69 -6.08
CA ASP A 155 -8.86 -3.40 -4.70
C ASP A 155 -10.37 -3.23 -4.58
N LEU A 156 -10.99 -3.99 -3.69
CA LEU A 156 -12.45 -3.97 -3.53
C LEU A 156 -12.97 -2.63 -3.03
N GLY A 157 -12.26 -2.00 -2.10
CA GLY A 157 -12.63 -0.67 -1.60
C GLY A 157 -12.58 0.37 -2.70
N LEU A 158 -11.54 0.34 -3.52
CA LEU A 158 -11.39 1.25 -4.65
C LEU A 158 -12.55 1.07 -5.65
N ARG A 159 -12.86 -0.17 -6.01
CA ARG A 159 -13.96 -0.48 -6.92
C ARG A 159 -15.30 0.03 -6.39
N ARG A 160 -15.54 -0.21 -5.11
CA ARG A 160 -16.76 0.23 -4.44
C ARG A 160 -16.90 1.75 -4.44
N ALA A 161 -15.82 2.44 -4.08
CA ALA A 161 -15.82 3.90 -4.03
C ALA A 161 -16.00 4.52 -5.42
N ALA A 162 -15.32 3.99 -6.43
CA ALA A 162 -15.43 4.49 -7.80
C ALA A 162 -16.85 4.29 -8.35
N ALA A 163 -17.46 3.13 -8.07
CA ALA A 163 -18.84 2.88 -8.46
C ALA A 163 -19.81 3.85 -7.77
N ARG A 164 -19.62 4.05 -6.47
CA ARG A 164 -20.51 4.90 -5.66
C ARG A 164 -20.40 6.37 -6.02
N LEU A 165 -19.19 6.88 -6.21
CA LEU A 165 -18.95 8.32 -6.40
C LEU A 165 -19.02 8.74 -7.87
N PHE A 166 -18.62 7.87 -8.78
CA PHE A 166 -18.46 8.22 -10.19
C PHE A 166 -19.27 7.31 -11.14
N GLY A 167 -19.97 6.31 -10.61
CA GLY A 167 -20.69 5.37 -11.45
C GLY A 167 -19.80 4.52 -12.36
N VAL A 168 -18.55 4.30 -11.98
CA VAL A 168 -17.57 3.59 -12.80
C VAL A 168 -17.62 2.10 -12.46
N ALA A 169 -17.90 1.27 -13.46
CA ALA A 169 -17.87 -0.18 -13.32
C ALA A 169 -16.42 -0.69 -13.21
N PRO A 170 -16.19 -1.85 -12.59
CA PRO A 170 -14.84 -2.39 -12.44
C PRO A 170 -14.09 -2.52 -13.76
N GLU A 171 -14.78 -2.88 -14.84
CA GLU A 171 -14.17 -3.05 -16.17
C GLU A 171 -13.66 -1.73 -16.76
N ALA A 172 -14.29 -0.62 -16.38
CA ALA A 172 -13.93 0.72 -16.85
C ALA A 172 -12.89 1.40 -15.94
N LEU A 173 -12.60 0.82 -14.79
CA LEU A 173 -11.71 1.43 -13.80
C LEU A 173 -10.28 1.67 -14.32
N PRO A 174 -9.65 0.76 -15.06
CA PRO A 174 -8.33 1.03 -15.63
C PRO A 174 -8.30 2.29 -16.50
N ALA A 175 -9.23 2.42 -17.42
CA ALA A 175 -9.31 3.57 -18.31
C ALA A 175 -9.65 4.86 -17.55
N PHE A 176 -10.52 4.76 -16.56
CA PHE A 176 -10.90 5.91 -15.72
C PHE A 176 -9.69 6.53 -15.05
N GLY A 177 -8.75 5.70 -14.56
CA GLY A 177 -7.56 6.18 -13.88
C GLY A 177 -6.60 6.96 -14.78
N GLU A 178 -6.63 6.75 -16.08
CA GLU A 178 -5.69 7.38 -17.01
C GLU A 178 -5.74 8.92 -16.96
N ALA A 179 -6.92 9.49 -16.76
CA ALA A 179 -7.08 10.94 -16.65
C ALA A 179 -6.42 11.53 -15.42
N PHE A 180 -6.05 10.70 -14.45
CA PHE A 180 -5.48 11.15 -13.17
C PHE A 180 -3.98 10.93 -13.06
N ARG A 181 -3.33 10.45 -14.12
CA ARG A 181 -1.86 10.37 -14.15
C ARG A 181 -1.26 11.76 -14.01
N PRO A 182 -0.15 11.92 -13.30
CA PRO A 182 0.63 10.93 -12.55
C PRO A 182 0.26 10.84 -11.06
N TYR A 183 -1.01 11.04 -10.70
CA TYR A 183 -1.48 11.15 -9.31
C TYR A 183 -2.49 10.08 -8.93
N ARG A 184 -2.44 8.90 -9.56
CA ARG A 184 -3.45 7.86 -9.34
C ARG A 184 -3.46 7.31 -7.92
N SER A 185 -2.32 7.31 -7.22
CA SER A 185 -2.27 6.94 -5.80
C SER A 185 -3.06 7.92 -4.95
N HIS A 186 -2.97 9.22 -5.26
CA HIS A 186 -3.75 10.25 -4.57
C HIS A 186 -5.25 10.00 -4.74
N LEU A 187 -5.67 9.73 -5.95
CA LEU A 187 -7.08 9.42 -6.23
C LEU A 187 -7.53 8.19 -5.45
N ALA A 188 -6.74 7.13 -5.46
CA ALA A 188 -7.06 5.91 -4.72
C ALA A 188 -7.24 6.20 -3.22
N TRP A 189 -6.32 6.97 -2.65
CA TRP A 189 -6.37 7.32 -1.23
C TRP A 189 -7.63 8.12 -0.89
N TYR A 190 -7.97 9.11 -1.72
CA TYR A 190 -9.19 9.90 -1.52
C TYR A 190 -10.45 9.06 -1.66
N LEU A 191 -10.48 8.14 -2.61
CA LEU A 191 -11.61 7.24 -2.76
C LEU A 191 -11.81 6.35 -1.53
N TRP A 192 -10.73 5.79 -0.98
CA TRP A 192 -10.80 5.02 0.26
C TRP A 192 -11.29 5.89 1.43
N ARG A 193 -10.80 7.11 1.54
CA ARG A 193 -11.25 8.05 2.58
C ARG A 193 -12.74 8.34 2.46
N SER A 194 -13.25 8.44 1.25
CA SER A 194 -14.67 8.71 1.00
C SER A 194 -15.58 7.60 1.51
N LEU A 195 -15.11 6.36 1.56
CA LEU A 195 -15.88 5.26 2.12
C LEU A 195 -16.03 5.36 3.63
N SER A 196 -15.09 6.01 4.31
CA SER A 196 -15.09 6.17 5.76
C SER A 196 -15.86 7.42 6.21
N SER A 197 -16.18 8.31 5.28
CA SER A 197 -16.90 9.56 5.57
C SER A 197 -18.39 9.35 5.44
N PRO A 198 -19.19 9.87 6.40
CA PRO A 198 -20.64 9.82 6.28
C PRO A 198 -21.16 10.65 5.10
#